data_f6fd45cf0b6690c96e4b3d44b7b0001b
#
_entry.id   f6fd45cf0b6690c96e4b3d44b7b0001b
#
_cell.length_a   1.000
_cell.length_b   1.000
_cell.length_c   1.000
_cell.angle_alpha   90.00
_cell.angle_beta   90.00
_cell.angle_gamma   90.00
#
_symmetry.space_group_name_H-M   'P 1'
#
loop_
_entity.id
_entity.type
_entity.pdbx_description
1 polymer ?
#
loop_
_entity_poly.entity_id
_entity_poly.type
_entity_poly.pdbx_seq_one_letter_code
_entity_poly.pdbx_strand_id
1 'polypeptide(L)'
;MTGPSRHFVLAAGGTGGHLTPAFALAHALERRGHHVALITDRRGAEIPGKPDFLPAHVLPAGRFGKNPLHWAKGLAAVLKGRRMALRLFESFEPTAVVGFGGYPALPALLAARSAGIASVIHEQNAVLGRVNRLLAGRVNAIATAYPDVERLKPKWAGKVHLVGNPVRPQVLSLRDEPFPAFTQDGLLRVLVTGGSQGARVLSEVVPDGLAMLQPALRSRLQVTQQCRAEDLDAVRQRYANHDIPAELGTYFNDMDARLADAHLFIGRAGASTIAELTAVGRPAILVPLPIATDDHQAANTREIVKAGGARAIRQHKFTAKELAKQIQAMAQHPETLATAAHAAWNCGRPKAAEDLADLVEGFGGAPIQDVIRVGRKTPAGSGAPVSAGRARMDAEETLFGPLAQHLANSADDRS
;
A
#
# COMPACT_ATOMS: atom_id res chain seq x y z
N MET A 1 7.69 -30.34 -3.40
CA MET A 1 6.61 -31.02 -2.65
C MET A 1 5.79 -29.94 -1.98
N THR A 2 4.56 -29.72 -2.43
CA THR A 2 3.61 -28.80 -1.78
C THR A 2 3.20 -29.42 -0.45
N GLY A 3 3.40 -28.69 0.65
CA GLY A 3 2.92 -29.11 1.98
C GLY A 3 1.38 -29.28 2.00
N PRO A 4 0.79 -29.73 3.12
CA PRO A 4 -0.66 -29.88 3.21
C PRO A 4 -1.35 -28.54 2.97
N SER A 5 -2.49 -28.59 2.25
CA SER A 5 -3.34 -27.41 2.03
C SER A 5 -3.77 -26.79 3.35
N ARG A 6 -3.71 -25.47 3.45
CA ARG A 6 -4.06 -24.68 4.66
C ARG A 6 -5.01 -23.56 4.31
N HIS A 7 -5.62 -22.98 5.33
CA HIS A 7 -6.57 -21.89 5.20
C HIS A 7 -5.98 -20.58 5.73
N PHE A 8 -6.17 -19.51 5.00
CA PHE A 8 -5.71 -18.17 5.39
C PHE A 8 -6.84 -17.15 5.24
N VAL A 9 -6.95 -16.24 6.20
CA VAL A 9 -7.91 -15.14 6.13
C VAL A 9 -7.17 -13.82 5.98
N LEU A 10 -7.52 -13.06 4.94
CA LEU A 10 -6.99 -11.73 4.67
C LEU A 10 -8.03 -10.70 5.09
N ALA A 11 -7.65 -9.69 5.85
CA ALA A 11 -8.55 -8.65 6.33
C ALA A 11 -8.08 -7.27 5.86
N ALA A 12 -8.84 -6.64 4.96
CA ALA A 12 -8.46 -5.38 4.31
C ALA A 12 -9.65 -4.41 4.20
N GLY A 13 -9.41 -3.12 4.43
CA GLY A 13 -10.43 -2.08 4.25
C GLY A 13 -10.57 -1.62 2.80
N GLY A 14 -11.75 -1.16 2.43
CA GLY A 14 -12.24 -0.86 1.09
C GLY A 14 -11.54 0.26 0.31
N THR A 15 -10.20 0.27 0.32
CA THR A 15 -9.40 1.12 -0.57
C THR A 15 -8.38 0.27 -1.32
N GLY A 16 -8.06 0.63 -2.56
CA GLY A 16 -7.07 -0.07 -3.38
C GLY A 16 -5.71 -0.24 -2.69
N GLY A 17 -5.29 0.75 -1.87
CA GLY A 17 -4.03 0.68 -1.12
C GLY A 17 -3.92 -0.50 -0.14
N HIS A 18 -5.04 -1.00 0.41
CA HIS A 18 -5.08 -2.17 1.28
C HIS A 18 -5.44 -3.46 0.54
N LEU A 19 -6.32 -3.36 -0.46
CA LEU A 19 -6.85 -4.54 -1.16
C LEU A 19 -5.88 -5.06 -2.22
N THR A 20 -5.17 -4.20 -2.94
CA THR A 20 -4.18 -4.64 -3.93
C THR A 20 -3.13 -5.59 -3.35
N PRO A 21 -2.43 -5.25 -2.24
CA PRO A 21 -1.47 -6.17 -1.63
C PRO A 21 -2.14 -7.42 -1.03
N ALA A 22 -3.39 -7.33 -0.55
CA ALA A 22 -4.14 -8.49 -0.09
C ALA A 22 -4.44 -9.46 -1.24
N PHE A 23 -4.83 -8.96 -2.40
CA PHE A 23 -5.08 -9.77 -3.59
C PHE A 23 -3.79 -10.42 -4.12
N ALA A 24 -2.68 -9.69 -4.12
CA ALA A 24 -1.39 -10.25 -4.51
C ALA A 24 -0.95 -11.40 -3.59
N LEU A 25 -1.14 -11.26 -2.27
CA LEU A 25 -0.92 -12.37 -1.34
C LEU A 25 -1.89 -13.52 -1.56
N ALA A 26 -3.18 -13.24 -1.84
CA ALA A 26 -4.17 -14.28 -2.13
C ALA A 26 -3.75 -15.13 -3.34
N HIS A 27 -3.27 -14.50 -4.40
CA HIS A 27 -2.73 -15.21 -5.57
C HIS A 27 -1.49 -16.06 -5.23
N ALA A 28 -0.57 -15.55 -4.39
CA ALA A 28 0.60 -16.30 -3.98
C ALA A 28 0.24 -17.56 -3.19
N LEU A 29 -0.69 -17.44 -2.24
CA LEU A 29 -1.16 -18.54 -1.41
C LEU A 29 -1.98 -19.57 -2.22
N GLU A 30 -2.84 -19.11 -3.14
CA GLU A 30 -3.64 -19.98 -4.00
C GLU A 30 -2.75 -20.80 -4.94
N ARG A 31 -1.73 -20.20 -5.56
CA ARG A 31 -0.73 -20.93 -6.38
C ARG A 31 0.03 -22.00 -5.59
N ARG A 32 0.16 -21.85 -4.25
CA ARG A 32 0.75 -22.84 -3.36
C ARG A 32 -0.24 -23.92 -2.89
N GLY A 33 -1.49 -23.88 -3.39
CA GLY A 33 -2.54 -24.84 -3.08
C GLY A 33 -3.29 -24.58 -1.78
N HIS A 34 -3.24 -23.35 -1.25
CA HIS A 34 -3.95 -22.96 -0.04
C HIS A 34 -5.31 -22.34 -0.34
N HIS A 35 -6.23 -22.44 0.63
CA HIS A 35 -7.54 -21.79 0.58
C HIS A 35 -7.46 -20.42 1.26
N VAL A 36 -8.01 -19.41 0.59
CA VAL A 36 -7.96 -18.03 1.07
C VAL A 36 -9.36 -17.45 1.12
N ALA A 37 -9.68 -16.72 2.20
CA ALA A 37 -10.92 -15.95 2.33
C ALA A 37 -10.59 -14.48 2.66
N LEU A 38 -11.39 -13.55 2.13
CA LEU A 38 -11.26 -12.12 2.37
C LEU A 38 -12.32 -11.63 3.36
N ILE A 39 -11.90 -10.90 4.38
CA ILE A 39 -12.75 -10.07 5.22
C ILE A 39 -12.59 -8.61 4.81
N THR A 40 -13.69 -7.94 4.46
CA THR A 40 -13.65 -6.56 3.99
C THR A 40 -14.95 -5.79 4.35
N ASP A 41 -15.06 -4.52 3.96
CA ASP A 41 -16.31 -3.75 3.99
C ASP A 41 -17.05 -3.84 2.63
N ARG A 42 -18.27 -3.27 2.57
CA ARG A 42 -19.10 -3.29 1.35
C ARG A 42 -18.35 -2.77 0.12
N ARG A 43 -17.57 -1.67 0.27
CA ARG A 43 -16.81 -1.10 -0.84
C ARG A 43 -15.68 -2.02 -1.31
N GLY A 44 -15.04 -2.71 -0.37
CA GLY A 44 -13.99 -3.65 -0.69
C GLY A 44 -14.48 -4.93 -1.36
N ALA A 45 -15.71 -5.35 -1.09
CA ALA A 45 -16.31 -6.50 -1.75
C ALA A 45 -16.65 -6.25 -3.24
N GLU A 46 -16.89 -4.99 -3.59
CA GLU A 46 -17.29 -4.54 -4.93
C GLU A 46 -16.13 -3.94 -5.74
N ILE A 47 -14.90 -3.92 -5.20
CA ILE A 47 -13.76 -3.29 -5.86
C ILE A 47 -13.35 -4.07 -7.13
N PRO A 48 -13.08 -3.38 -8.26
CA PRO A 48 -12.56 -4.03 -9.45
C PRO A 48 -11.24 -4.75 -9.20
N GLY A 49 -11.04 -5.88 -9.87
CA GLY A 49 -9.80 -6.67 -9.77
C GLY A 49 -9.74 -7.63 -8.58
N LYS A 50 -10.85 -7.83 -7.84
CA LYS A 50 -10.95 -8.92 -6.87
C LYS A 50 -10.85 -10.27 -7.60
N PRO A 51 -9.94 -11.19 -7.16
CA PRO A 51 -9.85 -12.52 -7.75
C PRO A 51 -11.16 -13.32 -7.61
N ASP A 52 -11.57 -14.03 -8.65
CA ASP A 52 -12.83 -14.82 -8.65
C ASP A 52 -12.80 -15.96 -7.63
N PHE A 53 -11.64 -16.57 -7.41
CA PHE A 53 -11.45 -17.64 -6.43
C PHE A 53 -11.53 -17.16 -4.97
N LEU A 54 -11.51 -15.83 -4.71
CA LEU A 54 -11.41 -15.26 -3.38
C LEU A 54 -12.81 -14.90 -2.83
N PRO A 55 -13.42 -15.74 -1.96
CA PRO A 55 -14.68 -15.41 -1.32
C PRO A 55 -14.53 -14.21 -0.39
N ALA A 56 -15.46 -13.25 -0.47
CA ALA A 56 -15.45 -12.03 0.34
C ALA A 56 -16.55 -12.04 1.39
N HIS A 57 -16.17 -11.86 2.64
CA HIS A 57 -17.05 -11.74 3.81
C HIS A 57 -17.11 -10.29 4.26
N VAL A 58 -18.29 -9.67 4.11
CA VAL A 58 -18.50 -8.27 4.50
C VAL A 58 -18.78 -8.17 5.99
N LEU A 59 -17.87 -7.52 6.72
CA LEU A 59 -18.07 -7.22 8.13
C LEU A 59 -18.49 -5.77 8.35
N PRO A 60 -19.34 -5.49 9.37
CA PRO A 60 -19.60 -4.13 9.79
C PRO A 60 -18.29 -3.53 10.33
N ALA A 61 -17.84 -2.46 9.68
CA ALA A 61 -16.67 -1.71 10.09
C ALA A 61 -17.09 -0.40 10.74
N GLY A 62 -16.82 -0.25 12.04
CA GLY A 62 -17.13 0.96 12.79
C GLY A 62 -16.19 2.10 12.40
N ARG A 63 -16.77 3.25 12.03
CA ARG A 63 -16.01 4.51 11.96
C ARG A 63 -16.15 5.23 13.30
N PHE A 64 -15.01 5.60 13.87
CA PHE A 64 -14.98 6.40 15.09
C PHE A 64 -14.98 7.90 14.70
N GLY A 65 -15.99 8.64 15.15
CA GLY A 65 -16.15 10.08 14.90
C GLY A 65 -15.84 10.91 16.16
N LYS A 66 -16.01 12.24 16.10
CA LYS A 66 -15.78 13.15 17.25
C LYS A 66 -16.89 13.09 18.32
N ASN A 67 -18.05 12.48 18.05
CA ASN A 67 -19.21 12.44 18.95
C ASN A 67 -19.22 11.12 19.74
N PRO A 68 -19.51 11.12 21.07
CA PRO A 68 -19.63 9.91 21.89
C PRO A 68 -20.59 8.84 21.33
N LEU A 69 -21.70 9.28 20.71
CA LEU A 69 -22.65 8.37 20.09
C LEU A 69 -22.05 7.61 18.87
N HIS A 70 -21.17 8.27 18.12
CA HIS A 70 -20.42 7.61 17.04
C HIS A 70 -19.41 6.58 17.59
N TRP A 71 -18.85 6.85 18.78
CA TRP A 71 -17.98 5.91 19.48
C TRP A 71 -18.72 4.65 19.89
N ALA A 72 -19.88 4.80 20.52
CA ALA A 72 -20.72 3.66 20.92
C ALA A 72 -21.13 2.82 19.71
N LYS A 73 -21.57 3.46 18.63
CA LYS A 73 -21.89 2.76 17.36
C LYS A 73 -20.66 2.08 16.73
N GLY A 74 -19.50 2.74 16.76
CA GLY A 74 -18.24 2.19 16.26
C GLY A 74 -17.82 0.95 17.05
N LEU A 75 -17.91 1.00 18.38
CA LEU A 75 -17.59 -0.12 19.26
C LEU A 75 -18.57 -1.30 19.03
N ALA A 76 -19.87 -1.02 18.98
CA ALA A 76 -20.88 -2.05 18.67
C ALA A 76 -20.63 -2.71 17.33
N ALA A 77 -20.23 -1.95 16.29
CA ALA A 77 -19.87 -2.49 14.98
C ALA A 77 -18.62 -3.39 15.05
N VAL A 78 -17.59 -3.00 15.80
CA VAL A 78 -16.39 -3.82 16.01
C VAL A 78 -16.72 -5.11 16.75
N LEU A 79 -17.55 -5.06 17.81
CA LEU A 79 -18.00 -6.27 18.53
C LEU A 79 -18.83 -7.19 17.66
N LYS A 80 -19.78 -6.64 16.86
CA LYS A 80 -20.55 -7.42 15.89
C LYS A 80 -19.64 -8.04 14.83
N GLY A 81 -18.70 -7.26 14.27
CA GLY A 81 -17.73 -7.75 13.29
C GLY A 81 -16.85 -8.86 13.85
N ARG A 82 -16.37 -8.71 15.10
CA ARG A 82 -15.59 -9.74 15.79
C ARG A 82 -16.37 -11.06 15.95
N ARG A 83 -17.65 -10.99 16.35
CA ARG A 83 -18.51 -12.21 16.47
C ARG A 83 -18.70 -12.89 15.11
N MET A 84 -18.89 -12.11 14.04
CA MET A 84 -19.01 -12.66 12.68
C MET A 84 -17.70 -13.29 12.22
N ALA A 85 -16.54 -12.68 12.50
CA ALA A 85 -15.24 -13.24 12.18
C ALA A 85 -14.97 -14.54 12.96
N LEU A 86 -15.35 -14.63 14.24
CA LEU A 86 -15.22 -15.86 15.01
C LEU A 86 -16.03 -17.01 14.41
N ARG A 87 -17.27 -16.77 13.97
CA ARG A 87 -18.09 -17.80 13.29
C ARG A 87 -17.45 -18.26 11.97
N LEU A 88 -16.87 -17.33 11.20
CA LEU A 88 -16.11 -17.70 10.00
C LEU A 88 -14.91 -18.57 10.37
N PHE A 89 -14.19 -18.26 11.44
CA PHE A 89 -13.01 -19.02 11.87
C PHE A 89 -13.37 -20.42 12.38
N GLU A 90 -14.54 -20.60 13.00
CA GLU A 90 -15.06 -21.92 13.42
C GLU A 90 -15.29 -22.86 12.22
N SER A 91 -15.72 -22.33 11.07
CA SER A 91 -16.00 -23.14 9.87
C SER A 91 -14.82 -23.20 8.89
N PHE A 92 -14.00 -22.16 8.85
CA PHE A 92 -12.89 -22.05 7.88
C PHE A 92 -11.55 -22.52 8.46
N GLU A 93 -11.42 -22.58 9.81
CA GLU A 93 -10.23 -23.04 10.53
C GLU A 93 -8.91 -22.42 10.02
N PRO A 94 -8.77 -21.08 10.01
CA PRO A 94 -7.61 -20.46 9.42
C PRO A 94 -6.33 -20.73 10.23
N THR A 95 -5.25 -21.07 9.54
CA THR A 95 -3.90 -21.16 10.08
C THR A 95 -3.38 -19.81 10.56
N ALA A 96 -3.66 -18.76 9.79
CA ALA A 96 -3.31 -17.39 10.14
C ALA A 96 -4.30 -16.37 9.57
N VAL A 97 -4.37 -15.20 10.22
CA VAL A 97 -5.13 -14.04 9.79
C VAL A 97 -4.19 -12.87 9.50
N VAL A 98 -4.25 -12.33 8.28
CA VAL A 98 -3.40 -11.21 7.85
C VAL A 98 -4.22 -9.93 7.72
N GLY A 99 -3.89 -8.89 8.48
CA GLY A 99 -4.54 -7.59 8.40
C GLY A 99 -3.72 -6.60 7.58
N PHE A 100 -4.32 -6.07 6.51
CA PHE A 100 -3.70 -5.06 5.65
C PHE A 100 -4.07 -3.61 6.05
N GLY A 101 -4.76 -3.44 7.16
CA GLY A 101 -5.21 -2.13 7.62
C GLY A 101 -6.67 -1.83 7.22
N GLY A 102 -7.08 -0.59 7.53
CA GLY A 102 -8.48 -0.21 7.44
C GLY A 102 -9.33 -0.75 8.60
N TYR A 103 -10.53 -0.20 8.74
CA TYR A 103 -11.42 -0.58 9.86
C TYR A 103 -11.84 -2.05 9.88
N PRO A 104 -12.03 -2.76 8.72
CA PRO A 104 -12.40 -4.18 8.74
C PRO A 104 -11.31 -5.11 9.30
N ALA A 105 -10.03 -4.72 9.24
CA ALA A 105 -8.96 -5.52 9.79
C ALA A 105 -9.01 -5.60 11.33
N LEU A 106 -9.52 -4.57 12.02
CA LEU A 106 -9.57 -4.53 13.48
C LEU A 106 -10.41 -5.67 14.08
N PRO A 107 -11.70 -5.86 13.75
CA PRO A 107 -12.50 -6.94 14.31
C PRO A 107 -11.96 -8.33 13.95
N ALA A 108 -11.40 -8.52 12.74
CA ALA A 108 -10.82 -9.80 12.32
C ALA A 108 -9.60 -10.17 13.17
N LEU A 109 -8.66 -9.24 13.37
CA LEU A 109 -7.45 -9.50 14.16
C LEU A 109 -7.74 -9.62 15.66
N LEU A 110 -8.75 -8.93 16.19
CA LEU A 110 -9.23 -9.14 17.55
C LEU A 110 -9.89 -10.53 17.72
N ALA A 111 -10.61 -11.01 16.71
CA ALA A 111 -11.18 -12.34 16.69
C ALA A 111 -10.09 -13.42 16.64
N ALA A 112 -9.09 -13.28 15.75
CA ALA A 112 -7.95 -14.18 15.66
C ALA A 112 -7.23 -14.34 16.99
N ARG A 113 -6.92 -13.22 17.66
CA ARG A 113 -6.32 -13.24 19.00
C ARG A 113 -7.18 -14.01 20.00
N SER A 114 -8.51 -13.81 20.01
CA SER A 114 -9.41 -14.49 20.96
C SER A 114 -9.52 -15.99 20.71
N ALA A 115 -9.38 -16.40 19.45
CA ALA A 115 -9.40 -17.81 19.05
C ALA A 115 -8.02 -18.48 19.13
N GLY A 116 -6.96 -17.77 19.54
CA GLY A 116 -5.60 -18.30 19.56
C GLY A 116 -4.98 -18.52 18.19
N ILE A 117 -5.57 -17.93 17.14
CA ILE A 117 -5.09 -18.02 15.75
C ILE A 117 -3.95 -17.04 15.53
N ALA A 118 -2.90 -17.48 14.84
CA ALA A 118 -1.79 -16.63 14.46
C ALA A 118 -2.25 -15.40 13.66
N SER A 119 -1.66 -14.26 13.95
CA SER A 119 -2.06 -12.99 13.32
C SER A 119 -0.87 -12.16 12.88
N VAL A 120 -0.95 -11.61 11.69
CA VAL A 120 0.06 -10.74 11.07
C VAL A 120 -0.60 -9.44 10.67
N ILE A 121 0.07 -8.31 10.87
CA ILE A 121 -0.29 -7.06 10.20
C ILE A 121 0.72 -6.76 9.10
N HIS A 122 0.24 -6.34 7.96
CA HIS A 122 1.06 -5.79 6.89
C HIS A 122 0.89 -4.26 6.83
N GLU A 123 2.02 -3.54 6.91
CA GLU A 123 2.04 -2.08 6.75
C GLU A 123 2.63 -1.70 5.40
N GLN A 124 1.80 -1.11 4.55
CA GLN A 124 2.14 -0.70 3.21
C GLN A 124 2.91 0.62 3.16
N ASN A 125 2.75 1.45 4.20
CA ASN A 125 3.30 2.80 4.23
C ASN A 125 4.56 2.88 5.10
N ALA A 126 5.38 3.89 4.86
CA ALA A 126 6.53 4.23 5.71
C ALA A 126 6.14 4.87 7.06
N VAL A 127 4.85 4.93 7.37
CA VAL A 127 4.30 5.36 8.67
C VAL A 127 3.28 4.34 9.13
N LEU A 128 3.46 3.78 10.32
CA LEU A 128 2.54 2.77 10.86
C LEU A 128 1.13 3.32 11.02
N GLY A 129 0.16 2.75 10.31
CA GLY A 129 -1.23 3.18 10.30
C GLY A 129 -1.93 3.02 11.66
N ARG A 130 -3.01 3.78 11.90
CA ARG A 130 -3.69 3.83 13.21
C ARG A 130 -4.15 2.48 13.72
N VAL A 131 -4.79 1.67 12.88
CA VAL A 131 -5.24 0.31 13.23
C VAL A 131 -4.04 -0.59 13.52
N ASN A 132 -3.01 -0.52 12.69
CA ASN A 132 -1.78 -1.30 12.86
C ASN A 132 -1.03 -0.92 14.15
N ARG A 133 -0.97 0.39 14.51
CA ARG A 133 -0.41 0.85 15.80
C ARG A 133 -1.12 0.25 17.01
N LEU A 134 -2.45 0.16 16.93
CA LEU A 134 -3.26 -0.40 18.00
C LEU A 134 -3.01 -1.90 18.18
N LEU A 135 -2.81 -2.62 17.08
CA LEU A 135 -2.67 -4.06 17.04
C LEU A 135 -1.22 -4.55 17.13
N ALA A 136 -0.23 -3.71 16.84
CA ALA A 136 1.17 -4.06 16.77
C ALA A 136 1.70 -4.82 17.99
N GLY A 137 1.24 -4.46 19.20
CA GLY A 137 1.60 -5.18 20.44
C GLY A 137 0.92 -6.54 20.59
N ARG A 138 -0.11 -6.84 19.82
CA ARG A 138 -1.03 -7.97 20.00
C ARG A 138 -0.94 -9.05 18.93
N VAL A 139 -0.26 -8.76 17.82
CA VAL A 139 -0.05 -9.69 16.70
C VAL A 139 1.25 -10.48 16.85
N ASN A 140 1.36 -11.58 16.14
CA ASN A 140 2.55 -12.44 16.13
C ASN A 140 3.68 -11.83 15.30
N ALA A 141 3.37 -11.23 14.14
CA ALA A 141 4.35 -10.57 13.30
C ALA A 141 3.83 -9.25 12.70
N ILE A 142 4.77 -8.38 12.32
CA ILE A 142 4.55 -7.12 11.64
C ILE A 142 5.36 -7.15 10.34
N ALA A 143 4.69 -7.37 9.23
CA ALA A 143 5.28 -7.29 7.90
C ALA A 143 5.30 -5.82 7.45
N THR A 144 6.42 -5.31 6.94
CA THR A 144 6.57 -3.92 6.52
C THR A 144 7.00 -3.81 5.07
N ALA A 145 6.49 -2.79 4.38
CA ALA A 145 6.90 -2.47 3.02
C ALA A 145 8.24 -1.72 2.98
N TYR A 146 8.57 -0.99 4.03
CA TYR A 146 9.75 -0.15 4.14
C TYR A 146 10.64 -0.59 5.30
N PRO A 147 11.98 -0.44 5.21
CA PRO A 147 12.90 -0.78 6.29
C PRO A 147 12.71 0.13 7.51
N ASP A 148 12.41 1.41 7.27
CA ASP A 148 12.16 2.41 8.29
C ASP A 148 10.68 2.80 8.27
N VAL A 149 9.94 2.36 9.29
CA VAL A 149 8.52 2.71 9.47
C VAL A 149 8.37 3.62 10.67
N GLU A 150 7.98 4.87 10.42
CA GLU A 150 7.71 5.82 11.50
C GLU A 150 6.62 5.29 12.44
N ARG A 151 6.69 5.70 13.72
CA ARG A 151 5.75 5.30 14.78
C ARG A 151 5.74 3.80 15.13
N LEU A 152 6.64 3.02 14.56
CA LEU A 152 6.93 1.66 14.98
C LEU A 152 7.77 1.71 16.27
N LYS A 153 7.23 1.18 17.36
CA LYS A 153 7.93 1.27 18.66
C LYS A 153 9.09 0.28 18.72
N PRO A 154 10.27 0.64 19.26
CA PRO A 154 11.44 -0.24 19.32
C PRO A 154 11.18 -1.59 20.01
N LYS A 155 10.28 -1.64 20.98
CA LYS A 155 9.89 -2.87 21.68
C LYS A 155 9.24 -3.92 20.78
N TRP A 156 8.83 -3.58 19.56
CA TRP A 156 8.24 -4.51 18.59
C TRP A 156 9.23 -4.98 17.52
N ALA A 157 10.49 -4.50 17.57
CA ALA A 157 11.51 -4.81 16.56
C ALA A 157 11.72 -6.33 16.34
N GLY A 158 11.61 -7.14 17.40
CA GLY A 158 11.81 -8.60 17.31
C GLY A 158 10.76 -9.36 16.50
N LYS A 159 9.65 -8.69 16.10
CA LYS A 159 8.59 -9.30 15.27
C LYS A 159 8.32 -8.54 13.96
N VAL A 160 9.25 -7.65 13.59
CA VAL A 160 9.19 -6.89 12.34
C VAL A 160 9.92 -7.65 11.25
N HIS A 161 9.26 -7.82 10.11
CA HIS A 161 9.78 -8.47 8.91
C HIS A 161 9.63 -7.54 7.73
N LEU A 162 10.74 -7.18 7.11
CA LEU A 162 10.73 -6.41 5.86
C LEU A 162 10.44 -7.34 4.69
N VAL A 163 9.22 -7.30 4.17
CA VAL A 163 8.78 -8.13 3.04
C VAL A 163 8.58 -7.32 1.76
N GLY A 164 8.38 -6.01 1.87
CA GLY A 164 7.95 -5.18 0.75
C GLY A 164 6.43 -5.00 0.69
N ASN A 165 5.95 -4.31 -0.33
CA ASN A 165 4.52 -4.18 -0.61
C ASN A 165 4.15 -5.08 -1.78
N PRO A 166 3.31 -6.10 -1.59
CA PRO A 166 2.89 -7.00 -2.65
C PRO A 166 2.29 -6.26 -3.86
N VAL A 167 2.78 -6.57 -5.04
CA VAL A 167 2.41 -5.96 -6.32
C VAL A 167 1.59 -6.95 -7.13
N ARG A 168 0.67 -6.44 -7.96
CA ARG A 168 -0.16 -7.26 -8.86
C ARG A 168 0.71 -8.11 -9.80
N PRO A 169 0.35 -9.39 -10.05
CA PRO A 169 1.12 -10.27 -10.92
C PRO A 169 1.34 -9.70 -12.34
N GLN A 170 0.34 -8.99 -12.89
CA GLN A 170 0.41 -8.34 -14.21
C GLN A 170 1.51 -7.28 -14.27
N VAL A 171 1.74 -6.52 -13.20
CA VAL A 171 2.83 -5.54 -13.12
C VAL A 171 4.18 -6.24 -12.94
N LEU A 172 4.22 -7.30 -12.12
CA LEU A 172 5.46 -8.06 -11.91
C LEU A 172 5.96 -8.78 -13.15
N SER A 173 5.07 -9.25 -14.04
CA SER A 173 5.46 -9.88 -15.31
C SER A 173 6.20 -8.93 -16.25
N LEU A 174 6.07 -7.62 -16.04
CA LEU A 174 6.74 -6.58 -16.84
C LEU A 174 8.09 -6.13 -16.25
N ARG A 175 8.51 -6.73 -15.11
CA ARG A 175 9.74 -6.30 -14.41
C ARG A 175 11.00 -6.49 -15.22
N ASP A 176 11.08 -7.59 -15.97
CA ASP A 176 12.26 -7.95 -16.75
C ASP A 176 12.28 -7.28 -18.14
N GLU A 177 11.22 -6.54 -18.49
CA GLU A 177 11.21 -5.72 -19.68
C GLU A 177 12.15 -4.51 -19.50
N PRO A 178 12.98 -4.22 -20.48
CA PRO A 178 13.92 -3.11 -20.41
C PRO A 178 13.17 -1.77 -20.28
N PHE A 179 13.82 -0.78 -19.67
CA PHE A 179 13.32 0.59 -19.72
C PHE A 179 13.18 1.01 -21.20
N PRO A 180 12.02 1.60 -21.58
CA PRO A 180 11.79 1.99 -22.97
C PRO A 180 12.90 2.89 -23.50
N ALA A 181 13.34 2.65 -24.73
CA ALA A 181 14.40 3.46 -25.33
C ALA A 181 13.97 4.94 -25.43
N PHE A 182 14.72 5.81 -24.81
CA PHE A 182 14.56 7.26 -24.90
C PHE A 182 15.82 7.84 -25.54
N THR A 183 15.66 8.43 -26.71
CA THR A 183 16.75 9.05 -27.47
C THR A 183 16.61 10.56 -27.51
N GLN A 184 17.65 11.27 -27.98
CA GLN A 184 17.67 12.72 -28.07
C GLN A 184 16.48 13.28 -28.89
N ASP A 185 16.06 12.55 -29.95
CA ASP A 185 14.95 12.92 -30.84
C ASP A 185 13.70 12.05 -30.66
N GLY A 186 13.72 11.10 -29.73
CA GLY A 186 12.62 10.18 -29.45
C GLY A 186 11.46 10.83 -28.70
N LEU A 187 10.29 10.20 -28.74
CA LEU A 187 9.13 10.61 -27.96
C LEU A 187 9.38 10.52 -26.45
N LEU A 188 8.93 11.51 -25.70
CA LEU A 188 8.85 11.45 -24.24
C LEU A 188 7.44 11.07 -23.82
N ARG A 189 7.25 9.80 -23.42
CA ARG A 189 5.98 9.27 -22.92
C ARG A 189 5.82 9.57 -21.45
N VAL A 190 4.80 10.36 -21.12
CA VAL A 190 4.49 10.80 -19.75
C VAL A 190 3.17 10.20 -19.31
N LEU A 191 3.20 9.41 -18.26
CA LEU A 191 2.01 8.85 -17.62
C LEU A 191 1.64 9.66 -16.37
N VAL A 192 0.41 10.20 -16.34
CA VAL A 192 -0.08 11.02 -15.23
C VAL A 192 -1.26 10.36 -14.54
N THR A 193 -1.16 10.07 -13.23
CA THR A 193 -2.29 9.48 -12.48
C THR A 193 -2.39 9.99 -11.06
N GLY A 194 -3.63 10.31 -10.67
CA GLY A 194 -3.98 10.72 -9.30
C GLY A 194 -4.34 9.57 -8.36
N GLY A 195 -4.24 8.31 -8.83
CA GLY A 195 -4.77 7.14 -8.15
C GLY A 195 -6.30 7.03 -8.28
N SER A 196 -6.91 6.08 -7.56
CA SER A 196 -8.34 5.69 -7.73
C SER A 196 -9.36 6.82 -7.59
N GLN A 197 -9.01 7.92 -6.94
CA GLN A 197 -9.93 9.07 -6.75
C GLN A 197 -9.60 10.25 -7.67
N GLY A 198 -8.57 10.12 -8.51
CA GLY A 198 -8.04 11.23 -9.26
C GLY A 198 -7.37 12.30 -8.38
N ALA A 199 -6.76 13.31 -8.98
CA ALA A 199 -6.13 14.42 -8.26
C ALA A 199 -6.27 15.72 -9.05
N ARG A 200 -7.20 16.57 -8.63
CA ARG A 200 -7.49 17.85 -9.30
C ARG A 200 -6.24 18.70 -9.54
N VAL A 201 -5.31 18.73 -8.58
CA VAL A 201 -4.05 19.47 -8.72
C VAL A 201 -3.21 18.98 -9.91
N LEU A 202 -3.29 17.71 -10.28
CA LEU A 202 -2.59 17.22 -11.47
C LEU A 202 -3.28 17.72 -12.74
N SER A 203 -4.62 17.74 -12.75
CA SER A 203 -5.42 18.30 -13.85
C SER A 203 -5.16 19.79 -14.06
N GLU A 204 -4.91 20.53 -12.99
CA GLU A 204 -4.65 21.97 -13.03
C GLU A 204 -3.21 22.32 -13.41
N VAL A 205 -2.22 21.55 -12.96
CA VAL A 205 -0.80 21.95 -13.04
C VAL A 205 -0.06 21.26 -14.18
N VAL A 206 -0.37 20.00 -14.48
CA VAL A 206 0.46 19.22 -15.42
C VAL A 206 0.40 19.74 -16.84
N PRO A 207 -0.77 20.06 -17.43
CA PRO A 207 -0.82 20.59 -18.80
C PRO A 207 0.01 21.84 -18.97
N ASP A 208 -0.14 22.80 -18.05
CA ASP A 208 0.58 24.08 -18.11
C ASP A 208 2.09 23.91 -17.85
N GLY A 209 2.45 22.96 -16.96
CA GLY A 209 3.85 22.61 -16.69
C GLY A 209 4.55 22.00 -17.91
N LEU A 210 3.86 21.11 -18.63
CA LEU A 210 4.38 20.52 -19.86
C LEU A 210 4.48 21.56 -20.99
N ALA A 211 3.57 22.51 -21.04
CA ALA A 211 3.62 23.63 -21.98
C ALA A 211 4.82 24.56 -21.79
N MET A 212 5.34 24.65 -20.56
CA MET A 212 6.51 25.49 -20.24
C MET A 212 7.86 24.82 -20.58
N LEU A 213 7.87 23.58 -21.07
CA LEU A 213 9.09 22.93 -21.51
C LEU A 213 9.67 23.60 -22.75
N GLN A 214 10.99 23.47 -22.93
CA GLN A 214 11.66 23.97 -24.15
C GLN A 214 11.01 23.35 -25.40
N PRO A 215 10.87 24.10 -26.50
CA PRO A 215 10.17 23.66 -27.71
C PRO A 215 10.64 22.29 -28.23
N ALA A 216 11.95 22.05 -28.23
CA ALA A 216 12.53 20.78 -28.68
C ALA A 216 12.10 19.57 -27.85
N LEU A 217 11.84 19.72 -26.54
CA LEU A 217 11.33 18.66 -25.69
C LEU A 217 9.80 18.59 -25.75
N ARG A 218 9.13 19.76 -25.78
CA ARG A 218 7.66 19.84 -25.83
C ARG A 218 7.07 19.19 -27.09
N SER A 219 7.70 19.40 -28.25
CA SER A 219 7.23 18.80 -29.51
C SER A 219 7.30 17.27 -29.57
N ARG A 220 7.97 16.64 -28.62
CA ARG A 220 8.14 15.19 -28.52
C ARG A 220 7.30 14.56 -27.42
N LEU A 221 6.43 15.32 -26.78
CA LEU A 221 5.56 14.81 -25.71
C LEU A 221 4.49 13.90 -26.26
N GLN A 222 4.27 12.80 -25.59
CA GLN A 222 3.10 11.95 -25.68
C GLN A 222 2.58 11.72 -24.26
N VAL A 223 1.39 12.23 -23.97
CA VAL A 223 0.84 12.22 -22.61
C VAL A 223 -0.33 11.25 -22.50
N THR A 224 -0.32 10.45 -21.44
CA THR A 224 -1.50 9.71 -20.99
C THR A 224 -1.87 10.23 -19.61
N GLN A 225 -3.06 10.78 -19.44
CA GLN A 225 -3.48 11.32 -18.14
C GLN A 225 -4.83 10.79 -17.68
N GLN A 226 -4.84 10.20 -16.49
CA GLN A 226 -6.07 9.90 -15.77
C GLN A 226 -6.60 11.16 -15.10
N CYS A 227 -7.86 11.50 -15.39
CA CYS A 227 -8.55 12.66 -14.84
C CYS A 227 -9.84 12.23 -14.13
N ARG A 228 -10.39 13.08 -13.26
CA ARG A 228 -11.76 12.95 -12.82
C ARG A 228 -12.71 13.24 -13.97
N ALA A 229 -13.91 12.67 -13.94
CA ALA A 229 -14.92 12.91 -14.97
C ALA A 229 -15.22 14.41 -15.12
N GLU A 230 -15.34 15.12 -13.99
CA GLU A 230 -15.60 16.55 -13.94
C GLU A 230 -14.45 17.43 -14.46
N ASP A 231 -13.23 16.92 -14.49
CA ASP A 231 -12.04 17.68 -14.93
C ASP A 231 -11.70 17.42 -16.41
N LEU A 232 -12.28 16.38 -17.04
CA LEU A 232 -11.81 15.81 -18.31
C LEU A 232 -11.80 16.83 -19.46
N ASP A 233 -12.91 17.59 -19.63
CA ASP A 233 -13.03 18.55 -20.72
C ASP A 233 -12.12 19.76 -20.52
N ALA A 234 -11.96 20.23 -19.29
CA ALA A 234 -11.04 21.31 -18.97
C ALA A 234 -9.58 20.92 -19.24
N VAL A 235 -9.20 19.69 -18.90
CA VAL A 235 -7.86 19.16 -19.17
C VAL A 235 -7.62 19.00 -20.67
N ARG A 236 -8.61 18.48 -21.41
CA ARG A 236 -8.53 18.36 -22.87
C ARG A 236 -8.28 19.72 -23.54
N GLN A 237 -9.04 20.74 -23.13
CA GLN A 237 -8.88 22.09 -23.66
C GLN A 237 -7.51 22.67 -23.35
N ARG A 238 -6.96 22.44 -22.12
CA ARG A 238 -5.62 22.92 -21.76
C ARG A 238 -4.54 22.30 -22.65
N TYR A 239 -4.57 20.97 -22.87
CA TYR A 239 -3.61 20.31 -23.77
C TYR A 239 -3.74 20.79 -25.21
N ALA A 240 -4.97 20.95 -25.70
CA ALA A 240 -5.23 21.46 -27.05
C ALA A 240 -4.70 22.88 -27.24
N ASN A 241 -4.86 23.78 -26.27
CA ASN A 241 -4.35 25.16 -26.31
C ASN A 241 -2.82 25.22 -26.40
N HIS A 242 -2.12 24.15 -26.08
CA HIS A 242 -0.65 24.07 -26.08
C HIS A 242 -0.11 23.12 -27.17
N ASP A 243 -0.97 22.62 -28.05
CA ASP A 243 -0.63 21.65 -29.11
C ASP A 243 0.11 20.40 -28.57
N ILE A 244 -0.28 19.92 -27.37
CA ILE A 244 0.30 18.74 -26.74
C ILE A 244 -0.63 17.54 -26.95
N PRO A 245 -0.18 16.46 -27.65
CA PRO A 245 -0.97 15.24 -27.80
C PRO A 245 -1.18 14.57 -26.43
N ALA A 246 -2.46 14.38 -26.06
CA ALA A 246 -2.81 13.76 -24.79
C ALA A 246 -3.99 12.80 -24.93
N GLU A 247 -3.80 11.56 -24.47
CA GLU A 247 -4.85 10.58 -24.24
C GLU A 247 -5.40 10.76 -22.82
N LEU A 248 -6.70 11.05 -22.71
CA LEU A 248 -7.36 11.34 -21.44
C LEU A 248 -8.44 10.30 -21.14
N GLY A 249 -8.47 9.81 -19.90
CA GLY A 249 -9.47 8.88 -19.44
C GLY A 249 -9.77 9.02 -17.95
N THR A 250 -10.96 8.59 -17.54
CA THR A 250 -11.30 8.49 -16.11
C THR A 250 -10.74 7.23 -15.48
N TYR A 251 -10.52 6.21 -16.29
CA TYR A 251 -9.97 4.91 -15.92
C TYR A 251 -9.28 4.27 -17.12
N PHE A 252 -8.20 3.53 -16.86
CA PHE A 252 -7.49 2.74 -17.87
C PHE A 252 -7.39 1.29 -17.38
N ASN A 253 -7.86 0.35 -18.20
CA ASN A 253 -7.81 -1.09 -17.87
C ASN A 253 -6.40 -1.68 -18.04
N ASP A 254 -5.59 -1.07 -18.88
CA ASP A 254 -4.24 -1.43 -19.31
C ASP A 254 -3.16 -0.59 -18.60
N MET A 255 -3.42 -0.19 -17.35
CA MET A 255 -2.51 0.69 -16.59
C MET A 255 -1.11 0.09 -16.40
N ASP A 256 -0.99 -1.22 -16.32
CA ASP A 256 0.26 -1.97 -16.23
C ASP A 256 1.09 -1.80 -17.50
N ALA A 257 0.50 -1.99 -18.68
CA ALA A 257 1.18 -1.78 -19.96
C ALA A 257 1.57 -0.30 -20.15
N ARG A 258 0.69 0.64 -19.80
CA ARG A 258 0.99 2.08 -19.85
C ARG A 258 2.12 2.47 -18.90
N LEU A 259 2.17 1.84 -17.73
CA LEU A 259 3.26 2.05 -16.79
C LEU A 259 4.58 1.52 -17.36
N ALA A 260 4.56 0.34 -17.98
CA ALA A 260 5.75 -0.25 -18.61
C ALA A 260 6.26 0.58 -19.80
N ASP A 261 5.36 1.20 -20.56
CA ASP A 261 5.72 2.02 -21.73
C ASP A 261 6.14 3.47 -21.37
N ALA A 262 5.85 3.94 -20.15
CA ALA A 262 6.15 5.30 -19.74
C ALA A 262 7.65 5.54 -19.52
N HIS A 263 8.16 6.68 -20.02
CA HIS A 263 9.48 7.20 -19.67
C HIS A 263 9.48 7.96 -18.34
N LEU A 264 8.37 8.62 -18.00
CA LEU A 264 8.22 9.40 -16.78
C LEU A 264 6.81 9.26 -16.22
N PHE A 265 6.71 8.96 -14.95
CA PHE A 265 5.46 8.98 -14.22
C PHE A 265 5.30 10.28 -13.43
N ILE A 266 4.10 10.85 -13.42
CA ILE A 266 3.75 12.01 -12.57
C ILE A 266 2.49 11.65 -11.79
N GLY A 267 2.55 11.67 -10.45
CA GLY A 267 1.35 11.29 -9.71
C GLY A 267 1.46 11.36 -8.19
N ARG A 268 0.44 10.78 -7.53
CA ARG A 268 0.41 10.68 -6.07
C ARG A 268 1.40 9.63 -5.56
N ALA A 269 1.85 9.81 -4.31
CA ALA A 269 2.84 8.94 -3.64
C ALA A 269 2.17 7.84 -2.78
N GLY A 270 1.14 7.17 -3.31
CA GLY A 270 0.54 6.02 -2.66
C GLY A 270 1.51 4.84 -2.57
N ALA A 271 1.42 4.05 -1.51
CA ALA A 271 2.32 2.91 -1.30
C ALA A 271 2.28 1.89 -2.46
N SER A 272 1.08 1.55 -2.96
CA SER A 272 0.96 0.64 -4.11
C SER A 272 1.53 1.25 -5.39
N THR A 273 1.34 2.55 -5.61
CA THR A 273 1.91 3.25 -6.77
C THR A 273 3.44 3.19 -6.75
N ILE A 274 4.06 3.49 -5.61
CA ILE A 274 5.54 3.42 -5.49
C ILE A 274 6.03 1.99 -5.65
N ALA A 275 5.32 1.01 -5.09
CA ALA A 275 5.68 -0.40 -5.25
C ALA A 275 5.63 -0.84 -6.72
N GLU A 276 4.61 -0.43 -7.48
CA GLU A 276 4.50 -0.72 -8.91
C GLU A 276 5.58 0.01 -9.73
N LEU A 277 5.84 1.30 -9.44
CA LEU A 277 6.91 2.08 -10.08
C LEU A 277 8.29 1.42 -9.89
N THR A 278 8.58 0.96 -8.69
CA THR A 278 9.85 0.31 -8.36
C THR A 278 9.90 -1.13 -8.90
N ALA A 279 8.76 -1.81 -9.01
CA ALA A 279 8.69 -3.14 -9.60
C ALA A 279 9.11 -3.13 -11.08
N VAL A 280 8.67 -2.13 -11.86
CA VAL A 280 8.97 -2.01 -13.29
C VAL A 280 10.09 -0.99 -13.58
N GLY A 281 10.67 -0.36 -12.57
CA GLY A 281 11.76 0.58 -12.74
C GLY A 281 11.36 1.85 -13.51
N ARG A 282 10.32 2.56 -13.07
CA ARG A 282 9.91 3.80 -13.74
C ARG A 282 10.25 5.03 -12.93
N PRO A 283 10.99 6.00 -13.52
CA PRO A 283 11.29 7.27 -12.87
C PRO A 283 10.04 8.07 -12.64
N ALA A 284 9.98 8.83 -11.54
CA ALA A 284 8.76 9.50 -11.17
C ALA A 284 8.95 10.93 -10.63
N ILE A 285 7.95 11.78 -10.85
CA ILE A 285 7.69 13.00 -10.08
C ILE A 285 6.47 12.74 -9.19
N LEU A 286 6.71 12.67 -7.91
CA LEU A 286 5.71 12.29 -6.91
C LEU A 286 5.18 13.54 -6.18
N VAL A 287 3.86 13.66 -6.11
CA VAL A 287 3.17 14.76 -5.42
C VAL A 287 2.37 14.18 -4.24
N PRO A 288 2.97 14.10 -3.05
CA PRO A 288 2.28 13.56 -1.87
C PRO A 288 0.99 14.31 -1.56
N LEU A 289 -0.07 13.57 -1.19
CA LEU A 289 -1.36 14.14 -0.80
C LEU A 289 -1.22 14.86 0.55
N PRO A 290 -1.50 16.19 0.65
CA PRO A 290 -1.24 16.96 1.87
C PRO A 290 -2.11 16.57 3.07
N ILE A 291 -3.32 16.02 2.80
CA ILE A 291 -4.26 15.55 3.82
C ILE A 291 -4.10 14.07 4.16
N ALA A 292 -3.02 13.44 3.66
CA ALA A 292 -2.74 12.05 3.98
C ALA A 292 -2.50 11.90 5.48
N THR A 293 -3.17 10.92 6.10
CA THR A 293 -3.05 10.67 7.54
C THR A 293 -1.59 10.53 7.94
N ASP A 294 -1.15 11.31 8.93
CA ASP A 294 0.23 11.28 9.43
C ASP A 294 1.30 11.52 8.34
N ASP A 295 0.93 12.23 7.26
CA ASP A 295 1.81 12.56 6.12
C ASP A 295 2.49 11.34 5.47
N HIS A 296 1.85 10.17 5.53
CA HIS A 296 2.44 8.91 5.09
C HIS A 296 2.88 8.91 3.62
N GLN A 297 2.17 9.65 2.73
CA GLN A 297 2.57 9.71 1.32
C GLN A 297 3.94 10.39 1.13
N ALA A 298 4.25 11.41 1.91
CA ALA A 298 5.58 12.00 1.86
C ALA A 298 6.66 11.08 2.43
N ALA A 299 6.36 10.37 3.51
CA ALA A 299 7.27 9.38 4.06
C ALA A 299 7.57 8.26 3.04
N ASN A 300 6.57 7.80 2.29
CA ASN A 300 6.71 6.76 1.26
C ASN A 300 7.72 7.13 0.16
N THR A 301 7.91 8.43 -0.13
CA THR A 301 8.82 8.86 -1.20
C THR A 301 10.30 8.78 -0.83
N ARG A 302 10.64 8.68 0.45
CA ARG A 302 12.02 8.88 0.94
C ARG A 302 13.03 7.90 0.33
N GLU A 303 12.68 6.62 0.27
CA GLU A 303 13.57 5.56 -0.23
C GLU A 303 13.89 5.78 -1.71
N ILE A 304 12.88 5.90 -2.55
CA ILE A 304 13.03 6.06 -4.00
C ILE A 304 13.68 7.41 -4.37
N VAL A 305 13.39 8.48 -3.62
CA VAL A 305 14.02 9.80 -3.83
C VAL A 305 15.49 9.77 -3.42
N LYS A 306 15.82 9.15 -2.28
CA LYS A 306 17.21 8.99 -1.83
C LYS A 306 18.03 8.17 -2.82
N ALA A 307 17.44 7.17 -3.45
CA ALA A 307 18.07 6.36 -4.47
C ALA A 307 18.26 7.11 -5.82
N GLY A 308 17.56 8.22 -6.05
CA GLY A 308 17.56 8.95 -7.30
C GLY A 308 16.52 8.49 -8.33
N GLY A 309 15.66 7.54 -7.97
CA GLY A 309 14.60 7.00 -8.85
C GLY A 309 13.38 7.90 -8.98
N ALA A 310 13.23 8.91 -8.12
CA ALA A 310 12.13 9.86 -8.19
C ALA A 310 12.51 11.25 -7.69
N ARG A 311 11.66 12.22 -8.02
CA ARG A 311 11.60 13.54 -7.39
C ARG A 311 10.30 13.66 -6.60
N ALA A 312 10.32 14.31 -5.43
CA ALA A 312 9.12 14.57 -4.66
C ALA A 312 8.88 16.07 -4.54
N ILE A 313 7.68 16.53 -4.92
CA ILE A 313 7.27 17.93 -4.82
C ILE A 313 6.06 18.01 -3.90
N ARG A 314 6.18 18.71 -2.78
CA ARG A 314 5.05 18.99 -1.89
C ARG A 314 3.96 19.77 -2.64
N GLN A 315 2.68 19.43 -2.46
CA GLN A 315 1.59 20.01 -3.26
C GLN A 315 1.58 21.54 -3.25
N HIS A 316 1.90 22.20 -2.13
CA HIS A 316 1.95 23.67 -2.05
C HIS A 316 3.09 24.31 -2.88
N LYS A 317 4.09 23.50 -3.29
CA LYS A 317 5.19 23.89 -4.19
C LYS A 317 5.01 23.35 -5.61
N PHE A 318 3.95 22.55 -5.84
CA PHE A 318 3.68 21.93 -7.13
C PHE A 318 3.02 22.94 -8.06
N THR A 319 3.82 23.72 -8.74
CA THR A 319 3.43 24.73 -9.75
C THR A 319 3.88 24.29 -11.13
N ALA A 320 3.27 24.85 -12.20
CA ALA A 320 3.65 24.59 -13.58
C ALA A 320 5.16 24.85 -13.81
N LYS A 321 5.68 25.96 -13.28
CA LYS A 321 7.11 26.31 -13.37
C LYS A 321 8.03 25.30 -12.69
N GLU A 322 7.68 24.87 -11.47
CA GLU A 322 8.50 23.87 -10.74
C GLU A 322 8.44 22.52 -11.43
N LEU A 323 7.26 22.09 -11.90
CA LEU A 323 7.11 20.86 -12.66
C LEU A 323 7.97 20.90 -13.94
N ALA A 324 7.87 21.95 -14.74
CA ALA A 324 8.68 22.11 -15.95
C ALA A 324 10.17 22.03 -15.68
N LYS A 325 10.64 22.71 -14.61
CA LYS A 325 12.05 22.65 -14.16
C LYS A 325 12.49 21.22 -13.85
N GLN A 326 11.67 20.46 -13.12
CA GLN A 326 12.02 19.08 -12.74
C GLN A 326 12.01 18.16 -13.97
N ILE A 327 11.02 18.26 -14.85
CA ILE A 327 10.98 17.48 -16.09
C ILE A 327 12.19 17.82 -16.98
N GLN A 328 12.47 19.09 -17.17
CA GLN A 328 13.61 19.53 -17.98
C GLN A 328 14.93 18.93 -17.45
N ALA A 329 15.15 18.96 -16.13
CA ALA A 329 16.35 18.40 -15.51
C ALA A 329 16.44 16.87 -15.64
N MET A 330 15.31 16.16 -15.69
CA MET A 330 15.29 14.70 -15.83
C MET A 330 15.38 14.24 -17.30
N ALA A 331 14.80 14.99 -18.24
CA ALA A 331 14.69 14.58 -19.64
C ALA A 331 15.63 15.33 -20.59
N GLN A 332 16.47 16.22 -20.08
CA GLN A 332 17.45 16.96 -20.89
C GLN A 332 18.46 16.03 -21.54
N HIS A 333 18.85 14.98 -20.84
CA HIS A 333 19.77 13.96 -21.32
C HIS A 333 19.14 12.59 -21.16
N PRO A 334 19.08 11.75 -22.22
CA PRO A 334 18.43 10.44 -22.19
C PRO A 334 18.93 9.53 -21.06
N GLU A 335 20.22 9.56 -20.78
CA GLU A 335 20.87 8.77 -19.75
C GLU A 335 20.40 9.12 -18.32
N THR A 336 19.92 10.34 -18.10
CA THR A 336 19.40 10.75 -16.79
C THR A 336 18.12 9.97 -16.43
N LEU A 337 17.19 9.82 -17.39
CA LEU A 337 15.99 9.01 -17.18
C LEU A 337 16.32 7.53 -17.03
N ALA A 338 17.23 6.99 -17.82
CA ALA A 338 17.67 5.60 -17.72
C ALA A 338 18.33 5.31 -16.36
N THR A 339 19.18 6.23 -15.86
CA THR A 339 19.79 6.12 -14.53
C THR A 339 18.74 6.16 -13.43
N ALA A 340 17.76 7.06 -13.52
CA ALA A 340 16.67 7.13 -12.55
C ALA A 340 15.76 5.89 -12.63
N ALA A 341 15.53 5.33 -13.81
CA ALA A 341 14.80 4.08 -13.99
C ALA A 341 15.50 2.91 -13.29
N HIS A 342 16.80 2.75 -13.49
CA HIS A 342 17.60 1.75 -12.80
C HIS A 342 17.61 1.93 -11.28
N ALA A 343 17.72 3.18 -10.80
CA ALA A 343 17.63 3.49 -9.37
C ALA A 343 16.27 3.13 -8.78
N ALA A 344 15.17 3.40 -9.50
CA ALA A 344 13.83 2.99 -9.10
C ALA A 344 13.70 1.45 -9.07
N TRP A 345 14.21 0.76 -10.08
CA TRP A 345 14.20 -0.71 -10.19
C TRP A 345 14.91 -1.38 -9.02
N ASN A 346 16.05 -0.82 -8.59
CA ASN A 346 16.83 -1.33 -7.44
C ASN A 346 16.11 -1.14 -6.09
N CYS A 347 15.15 -0.21 -5.97
CA CYS A 347 14.31 -0.08 -4.79
C CYS A 347 13.18 -1.12 -4.75
N GLY A 348 12.91 -1.81 -5.85
CA GLY A 348 11.81 -2.76 -5.97
C GLY A 348 12.00 -4.01 -5.12
N ARG A 349 10.89 -4.52 -4.56
CA ARG A 349 10.83 -5.79 -3.82
C ARG A 349 9.86 -6.75 -4.52
N PRO A 350 10.29 -7.38 -5.65
CA PRO A 350 9.39 -8.18 -6.49
C PRO A 350 8.85 -9.43 -5.77
N LYS A 351 9.57 -9.95 -4.79
CA LYS A 351 9.18 -11.14 -4.02
C LYS A 351 8.26 -10.83 -2.83
N ALA A 352 7.75 -9.60 -2.70
CA ALA A 352 6.99 -9.18 -1.52
C ALA A 352 5.77 -10.07 -1.22
N ALA A 353 5.05 -10.56 -2.24
CA ALA A 353 3.93 -11.48 -2.06
C ALA A 353 4.39 -12.86 -1.58
N GLU A 354 5.49 -13.36 -2.14
CA GLU A 354 6.09 -14.66 -1.77
C GLU A 354 6.68 -14.61 -0.35
N ASP A 355 7.46 -13.56 -0.03
CA ASP A 355 8.06 -13.37 1.31
C ASP A 355 6.97 -13.22 2.39
N LEU A 356 5.84 -12.57 2.07
CA LEU A 356 4.70 -12.49 2.97
C LEU A 356 3.96 -13.82 3.09
N ALA A 357 3.87 -14.62 2.01
CA ALA A 357 3.32 -15.96 2.04
C ALA A 357 4.19 -16.88 2.91
N ASP A 358 5.51 -16.87 2.73
CA ASP A 358 6.47 -17.61 3.56
C ASP A 358 6.31 -17.27 5.05
N LEU A 359 6.17 -15.97 5.36
CA LEU A 359 5.96 -15.51 6.74
C LEU A 359 4.69 -16.09 7.36
N VAL A 360 3.56 -16.10 6.63
CA VAL A 360 2.28 -16.58 7.18
C VAL A 360 2.19 -18.11 7.23
N GLU A 361 2.81 -18.81 6.30
CA GLU A 361 2.94 -20.26 6.31
C GLU A 361 3.80 -20.74 7.48
N GLY A 362 4.80 -19.97 7.89
CA GLY A 362 5.64 -20.26 9.02
C GLY A 362 4.92 -20.42 10.36
N PHE A 363 3.68 -19.92 10.49
CA PHE A 363 2.87 -20.12 11.71
C PHE A 363 2.16 -21.47 11.79
N GLY A 364 2.17 -22.28 10.74
CA GLY A 364 1.48 -23.59 10.72
C GLY A 364 2.40 -24.82 10.63
N GLY A 365 3.70 -24.68 10.76
CA GLY A 365 4.67 -25.79 10.62
C GLY A 365 6.08 -25.34 10.99
N ALA A 366 7.08 -26.20 10.92
CA ALA A 366 8.47 -26.04 11.37
C ALA A 366 9.08 -24.61 11.30
N PRO A 367 10.10 -24.28 12.11
CA PRO A 367 10.60 -22.91 12.30
C PRO A 367 11.03 -22.26 10.99
N ILE A 368 10.69 -20.97 10.85
CA ILE A 368 11.03 -20.09 9.73
C ILE A 368 12.55 -20.12 9.54
N GLN A 369 13.03 -20.68 8.45
CA GLN A 369 14.42 -20.52 8.02
C GLN A 369 14.52 -19.19 7.26
N ASP A 370 15.25 -18.25 7.86
CA ASP A 370 15.85 -17.05 7.30
C ASP A 370 15.00 -16.13 6.38
N VAL A 371 13.93 -15.57 6.92
CA VAL A 371 13.46 -14.26 6.47
C VAL A 371 14.40 -13.20 7.09
N ILE A 372 15.05 -12.41 6.27
CA ILE A 372 16.08 -11.42 6.63
C ILE A 372 15.68 -10.63 7.88
N ARG A 373 16.24 -11.01 9.04
CA ARG A 373 16.16 -10.22 10.26
C ARG A 373 17.07 -9.00 10.10
N VAL A 374 16.49 -7.83 10.08
CA VAL A 374 17.25 -6.58 10.22
C VAL A 374 17.92 -6.62 11.60
N GLY A 375 19.23 -6.86 11.61
CA GLY A 375 19.98 -7.24 12.77
C GLY A 375 20.12 -6.16 13.85
N ARG A 376 20.03 -6.59 15.09
CA ARG A 376 20.84 -6.09 16.21
C ARG A 376 21.34 -7.28 17.03
N LYS A 377 22.63 -7.25 17.36
CA LYS A 377 23.33 -8.19 18.24
C LYS A 377 22.57 -8.36 19.57
N THR A 378 22.26 -9.60 19.94
CA THR A 378 21.76 -9.97 21.26
C THR A 378 22.90 -10.11 22.26
N PRO A 379 22.67 -9.76 23.54
CA PRO A 379 23.38 -10.41 24.66
C PRO A 379 22.58 -11.63 25.11
N ALA A 380 23.30 -12.72 25.41
CA ALA A 380 22.80 -13.96 25.91
C ALA A 380 22.27 -13.83 27.35
N GLY A 381 21.22 -14.62 27.69
CA GLY A 381 20.71 -14.73 29.05
C GLY A 381 19.51 -15.69 29.15
N SER A 382 19.75 -16.77 29.79
CA SER A 382 18.96 -17.94 30.20
C SER A 382 17.61 -17.68 30.90
N GLY A 383 16.65 -18.65 30.78
CA GLY A 383 15.54 -18.76 31.71
C GLY A 383 14.35 -19.57 31.22
N ALA A 384 14.04 -20.62 31.93
CA ALA A 384 13.13 -21.74 31.72
C ALA A 384 11.61 -21.43 31.69
N PRO A 385 10.73 -22.42 31.38
CA PRO A 385 9.33 -22.22 31.05
C PRO A 385 8.41 -22.19 32.28
N VAL A 386 7.33 -21.39 32.20
CA VAL A 386 6.25 -21.40 33.19
C VAL A 386 4.92 -21.79 32.54
N SER A 387 4.25 -22.69 33.24
CA SER A 387 3.03 -23.42 32.94
C SER A 387 1.78 -22.58 32.69
N ALA A 388 0.88 -23.14 31.86
CA ALA A 388 -0.46 -22.65 31.60
C ALA A 388 -1.41 -22.86 32.81
N GLY A 389 -2.07 -21.78 33.23
CA GLY A 389 -3.12 -21.76 34.25
C GLY A 389 -4.29 -20.86 33.85
N ARG A 390 -5.50 -21.36 34.02
CA ARG A 390 -6.81 -20.80 33.69
C ARG A 390 -7.04 -19.39 34.25
N ALA A 391 -7.42 -18.41 33.39
CA ALA A 391 -8.19 -17.23 33.78
C ALA A 391 -9.06 -16.79 32.56
N ARG A 392 -10.34 -17.10 32.59
CA ARG A 392 -11.25 -16.97 31.43
C ARG A 392 -12.33 -15.89 31.57
N MET A 393 -12.32 -15.00 32.57
CA MET A 393 -13.42 -14.06 32.79
C MET A 393 -13.06 -12.56 32.92
N ASP A 394 -11.81 -12.17 33.18
CA ASP A 394 -11.49 -10.73 33.42
C ASP A 394 -10.89 -10.00 32.22
N ALA A 395 -10.95 -10.57 31.00
CA ALA A 395 -10.27 -10.06 29.82
C ALA A 395 -11.08 -9.00 29.03
N GLU A 396 -12.38 -8.85 29.27
CA GLU A 396 -13.20 -7.94 28.47
C GLU A 396 -13.08 -6.45 28.90
N GLU A 397 -12.97 -6.18 30.18
CA GLU A 397 -12.84 -4.78 30.67
C GLU A 397 -11.45 -4.17 30.42
N THR A 398 -10.40 -4.98 30.46
CA THR A 398 -9.01 -4.53 30.22
C THR A 398 -8.68 -4.33 28.73
N LEU A 399 -9.49 -4.85 27.81
CA LEU A 399 -9.20 -4.80 26.37
C LEU A 399 -9.56 -3.44 25.74
N PHE A 400 -10.53 -2.73 26.29
CA PHE A 400 -11.11 -1.54 25.70
C PHE A 400 -10.69 -0.22 26.37
N GLY A 401 -10.21 -0.23 27.60
CA GLY A 401 -9.74 0.98 28.28
C GLY A 401 -8.62 1.72 27.53
N PRO A 402 -7.55 1.08 27.13
CA PRO A 402 -6.50 1.71 26.31
C PRO A 402 -6.92 2.07 24.88
N LEU A 403 -7.96 1.40 24.35
CA LEU A 403 -8.52 1.66 23.02
C LEU A 403 -9.26 2.99 22.98
N ALA A 404 -10.08 3.25 23.99
CA ALA A 404 -10.83 4.48 24.12
C ALA A 404 -9.91 5.69 24.32
N GLN A 405 -8.90 5.58 25.18
CA GLN A 405 -7.95 6.66 25.44
C GLN A 405 -7.04 6.98 24.25
N HIS A 406 -6.54 5.96 23.52
CA HIS A 406 -5.64 6.18 22.39
C HIS A 406 -6.36 6.79 21.19
N LEU A 407 -7.61 6.46 20.99
CA LEU A 407 -8.42 7.00 19.91
C LEU A 407 -8.97 8.40 20.26
N ALA A 408 -9.24 8.69 21.54
CA ALA A 408 -9.66 10.01 22.01
C ALA A 408 -8.51 11.04 21.87
N ASN A 409 -7.30 10.71 22.29
CA ASN A 409 -6.13 11.59 22.19
C ASN A 409 -5.72 11.89 20.75
N SER A 410 -6.15 11.07 19.76
CA SER A 410 -5.89 11.32 18.34
C SER A 410 -6.91 12.28 17.69
N ALA A 411 -7.96 12.69 18.42
CA ALA A 411 -8.97 13.65 17.97
C ALA A 411 -8.61 15.10 18.37
N ASP A 412 -7.82 15.29 19.43
CA ASP A 412 -7.44 16.62 19.95
C ASP A 412 -6.25 17.27 19.20
N ASP A 413 -5.47 16.49 18.45
CA ASP A 413 -4.33 17.01 17.66
C ASP A 413 -4.74 17.71 16.34
N ARG A 414 -6.00 18.12 16.19
CA ARG A 414 -6.55 18.79 15.00
C ARG A 414 -7.47 19.96 15.35
N SER A 415 -7.09 20.80 16.25
CA SER A 415 -7.66 22.16 16.39
C SER A 415 -6.72 23.22 15.84
#